data_ab9e33c50724daeb6722f179b75f805d
#
_entry.id   ab9e33c50724daeb6722f179b75f805d
#
_cell.length_a   1.000
_cell.length_b   1.000
_cell.length_c   1.000
_cell.angle_alpha   90.00
_cell.angle_beta   90.00
_cell.angle_gamma   90.00
#
_symmetry.space_group_name_H-M   'P 1'
#
loop_
_entity.id
_entity.type
_entity.pdbx_description
1 polymer ?
#
loop_
_entity_poly.entity_id
_entity_poly.type
_entity_poly.pdbx_seq_one_letter_code
_entity_poly.pdbx_strand_id
1 'polypeptide(L)'
;DAAVAFAGSQGNFQLNVFKPVMVHNVLESLHLIGDACVAFNDNCAAGLEPNRERISENLGKNLMLVTALNRHIGYDKAAAIAKKAHKEGLTLKASALALGHLSEEEFEEYVVPGDMVGKAG
;
A
#
# COMPACT_ATOMS: atom_id res chain seq x y z
N ASP A 1 9.87 25.49 -10.14
CA ASP A 1 8.86 26.22 -10.83
C ASP A 1 8.57 27.65 -10.32
N ALA A 2 9.39 28.18 -9.41
CA ALA A 2 9.27 29.54 -8.88
C ALA A 2 9.32 30.62 -10.02
N ALA A 3 10.14 30.39 -11.04
CA ALA A 3 10.23 31.29 -12.18
C ALA A 3 8.89 31.45 -12.93
N VAL A 4 8.15 30.38 -13.11
CA VAL A 4 6.82 30.42 -13.77
C VAL A 4 5.81 31.17 -12.91
N ALA A 5 5.78 30.90 -11.60
CA ALA A 5 4.90 31.60 -10.68
C ALA A 5 5.21 33.09 -10.61
N PHE A 6 6.49 33.45 -10.55
CA PHE A 6 6.95 34.83 -10.52
C PHE A 6 6.60 35.56 -11.81
N ALA A 7 6.88 34.95 -12.97
CA ALA A 7 6.51 35.51 -14.29
C ALA A 7 4.99 35.62 -14.44
N GLY A 8 4.23 34.66 -13.95
CA GLY A 8 2.76 34.67 -13.98
C GLY A 8 2.13 35.77 -13.14
N SER A 9 2.79 36.21 -12.07
CA SER A 9 2.31 37.33 -11.24
C SER A 9 2.48 38.72 -11.86
N GLN A 10 3.22 38.79 -12.97
CA GLN A 10 3.55 40.06 -13.65
C GLN A 10 2.64 40.29 -14.85
N GLY A 11 1.70 41.19 -14.72
CA GLY A 11 0.82 41.52 -15.82
C GLY A 11 0.30 42.95 -15.72
N ASN A 12 0.25 43.70 -16.83
CA ASN A 12 -0.27 45.04 -16.91
C ASN A 12 -1.19 45.17 -18.11
N PHE A 13 -2.32 45.83 -17.95
CA PHE A 13 -3.26 46.14 -19.02
C PHE A 13 -3.63 44.92 -19.91
N GLN A 14 -3.95 43.78 -19.25
CA GLN A 14 -4.32 42.52 -19.91
C GLN A 14 -3.17 41.87 -20.72
N LEU A 15 -1.95 42.27 -20.52
CA LEU A 15 -0.78 41.69 -21.17
C LEU A 15 0.25 41.27 -20.11
N ASN A 16 0.66 40.00 -20.18
CA ASN A 16 1.84 39.51 -19.51
C ASN A 16 2.96 39.26 -20.54
N VAL A 17 4.00 40.06 -20.46
CA VAL A 17 5.14 39.99 -21.40
C VAL A 17 6.08 38.84 -21.12
N PHE A 18 5.94 38.14 -19.97
CA PHE A 18 6.80 37.04 -19.57
C PHE A 18 6.30 35.67 -20.04
N LYS A 19 5.28 35.62 -20.92
CA LYS A 19 4.78 34.36 -21.49
C LYS A 19 5.87 33.47 -22.10
N PRO A 20 6.86 33.99 -22.84
CA PRO A 20 7.95 33.17 -23.36
C PRO A 20 8.77 32.48 -22.27
N VAL A 21 9.04 33.17 -21.15
CA VAL A 21 9.75 32.60 -20.01
C VAL A 21 8.92 31.49 -19.37
N MET A 22 7.62 31.71 -19.19
CA MET A 22 6.72 30.67 -18.60
C MET A 22 6.69 29.43 -19.50
N VAL A 23 6.48 29.62 -20.81
CA VAL A 23 6.44 28.49 -21.78
C VAL A 23 7.75 27.73 -21.81
N HIS A 24 8.89 28.42 -21.87
CA HIS A 24 10.21 27.78 -21.84
C HIS A 24 10.40 26.89 -20.62
N ASN A 25 10.16 27.45 -19.44
CA ASN A 25 10.34 26.70 -18.18
C ASN A 25 9.35 25.54 -18.02
N VAL A 26 8.11 25.70 -18.47
CA VAL A 26 7.11 24.63 -18.43
C VAL A 26 7.49 23.49 -19.38
N LEU A 27 7.87 23.81 -20.62
CA LEU A 27 8.27 22.80 -21.60
C LEU A 27 9.54 22.05 -21.15
N GLU A 28 10.53 22.76 -20.61
CA GLU A 28 11.72 22.13 -20.05
C GLU A 28 11.37 21.17 -18.91
N SER A 29 10.50 21.59 -17.99
CA SER A 29 10.02 20.74 -16.90
C SER A 29 9.30 19.48 -17.40
N LEU A 30 8.48 19.61 -18.45
CA LEU A 30 7.78 18.47 -19.06
C LEU A 30 8.75 17.49 -19.72
N HIS A 31 9.76 17.98 -20.42
CA HIS A 31 10.79 17.13 -21.03
C HIS A 31 11.57 16.37 -19.95
N LEU A 32 12.05 17.08 -18.91
CA LEU A 32 12.79 16.47 -17.82
C LEU A 32 11.99 15.39 -17.09
N ILE A 33 10.70 15.62 -16.82
CA ILE A 33 9.83 14.62 -16.19
C ILE A 33 9.61 13.44 -17.15
N GLY A 34 9.39 13.69 -18.43
CA GLY A 34 9.22 12.64 -19.43
C GLY A 34 10.44 11.73 -19.50
N ASP A 35 11.63 12.31 -19.63
CA ASP A 35 12.90 11.58 -19.69
C ASP A 35 13.16 10.82 -18.38
N ALA A 36 12.87 11.44 -17.23
CA ALA A 36 13.01 10.79 -15.94
C ALA A 36 12.06 9.58 -15.78
N CYS A 37 10.82 9.68 -16.26
CA CYS A 37 9.87 8.56 -16.22
C CYS A 37 10.34 7.39 -17.11
N VAL A 38 10.84 7.68 -18.30
CA VAL A 38 11.40 6.65 -19.20
C VAL A 38 12.62 5.99 -18.55
N ALA A 39 13.57 6.79 -18.07
CA ALA A 39 14.76 6.27 -17.42
C ALA A 39 14.43 5.44 -16.16
N PHE A 40 13.46 5.87 -15.36
CA PHE A 40 13.01 5.13 -14.20
C PHE A 40 12.34 3.81 -14.59
N ASN A 41 11.48 3.84 -15.62
CA ASN A 41 10.87 2.62 -16.13
C ASN A 41 11.94 1.62 -16.58
N ASP A 42 12.84 2.04 -17.44
CA ASP A 42 13.79 1.13 -18.09
C ASP A 42 14.86 0.59 -17.15
N ASN A 43 15.29 1.39 -16.17
CA ASN A 43 16.38 1.02 -15.28
C ASN A 43 15.92 0.52 -13.89
N CYS A 44 14.64 0.67 -13.57
CA CYS A 44 14.11 0.26 -12.28
C CYS A 44 12.77 -0.49 -12.40
N ALA A 45 11.72 0.15 -12.87
CA ALA A 45 10.35 -0.38 -12.75
C ALA A 45 10.15 -1.68 -13.54
N ALA A 46 10.66 -1.77 -14.76
CA ALA A 46 10.50 -2.93 -15.63
C ALA A 46 11.21 -4.19 -15.09
N GLY A 47 12.18 -4.02 -14.21
CA GLY A 47 12.94 -5.13 -13.59
C GLY A 47 12.47 -5.51 -12.18
N LEU A 48 11.39 -4.90 -11.67
CA LEU A 48 10.91 -5.21 -10.33
C LEU A 48 10.24 -6.58 -10.28
N GLU A 49 10.75 -7.43 -9.38
CA GLU A 49 10.20 -8.74 -9.08
C GLU A 49 9.70 -8.77 -7.63
N PRO A 50 8.48 -9.30 -7.37
CA PRO A 50 8.00 -9.41 -6.01
C PRO A 50 8.75 -10.51 -5.24
N ASN A 51 9.23 -10.22 -4.06
CA ASN A 51 9.73 -11.25 -3.15
C ASN A 51 8.54 -12.01 -2.54
N ARG A 52 8.08 -13.05 -3.24
CA ARG A 52 6.88 -13.82 -2.89
C ARG A 52 7.01 -14.51 -1.54
N GLU A 53 8.19 -15.00 -1.20
CA GLU A 53 8.46 -15.64 0.09
C GLU A 53 8.25 -14.64 1.24
N ARG A 54 8.85 -13.46 1.12
CA ARG A 54 8.70 -12.41 2.14
C ARG A 54 7.28 -11.88 2.25
N ILE A 55 6.58 -11.78 1.13
CA ILE A 55 5.16 -11.39 1.11
C ILE A 55 4.31 -12.42 1.84
N SER A 56 4.52 -13.71 1.57
CA SER A 56 3.78 -14.80 2.23
C SER A 56 4.07 -14.83 3.73
N GLU A 57 5.32 -14.68 4.13
CA GLU A 57 5.71 -14.61 5.55
C GLU A 57 5.02 -13.43 6.26
N ASN A 58 5.05 -12.25 5.66
CA ASN A 58 4.43 -11.06 6.21
C ASN A 58 2.90 -11.20 6.31
N LEU A 59 2.29 -11.82 5.31
CA LEU A 59 0.86 -12.10 5.32
C LEU A 59 0.49 -13.03 6.49
N GLY A 60 1.24 -14.11 6.70
CA GLY A 60 1.01 -15.04 7.81
C GLY A 60 1.19 -14.42 9.21
N LYS A 61 1.98 -13.34 9.31
CA LYS A 61 2.18 -12.58 10.55
C LYS A 61 1.16 -11.43 10.74
N ASN A 62 0.29 -11.19 9.76
CA ASN A 62 -0.64 -10.07 9.80
C ASN A 62 -1.78 -10.33 10.78
N LEU A 63 -1.81 -9.59 11.88
CA LEU A 63 -2.85 -9.69 12.91
C LEU A 63 -4.24 -9.24 12.42
N MET A 64 -4.34 -8.48 11.34
CA MET A 64 -5.64 -8.04 10.79
C MET A 64 -6.47 -9.22 10.27
N LEU A 65 -5.83 -10.34 9.91
CA LEU A 65 -6.53 -11.56 9.48
C LEU A 65 -7.47 -12.12 10.55
N VAL A 66 -7.29 -11.75 11.82
CA VAL A 66 -8.17 -12.17 12.93
C VAL A 66 -9.63 -11.77 12.72
N THR A 67 -9.89 -10.71 11.94
CA THR A 67 -11.25 -10.23 11.67
C THR A 67 -12.11 -11.26 10.93
N ALA A 68 -11.52 -12.16 10.15
CA ALA A 68 -12.22 -13.26 9.53
C ALA A 68 -12.88 -14.19 10.56
N LEU A 69 -12.27 -14.35 11.72
CA LEU A 69 -12.75 -15.23 12.80
C LEU A 69 -13.99 -14.69 13.51
N ASN A 70 -14.27 -13.37 13.43
CA ASN A 70 -15.39 -12.76 14.17
C ASN A 70 -16.75 -13.40 13.86
N ARG A 71 -16.94 -13.85 12.62
CA ARG A 71 -18.20 -14.49 12.18
C ARG A 71 -18.40 -15.89 12.71
N HIS A 72 -17.31 -16.57 13.09
CA HIS A 72 -17.29 -17.98 13.47
C HIS A 72 -17.24 -18.16 14.98
N ILE A 73 -16.36 -17.43 15.66
CA ILE A 73 -16.12 -17.61 17.10
C ILE A 73 -16.52 -16.40 17.96
N GLY A 74 -16.95 -15.31 17.33
CA GLY A 74 -17.32 -14.05 17.98
C GLY A 74 -16.13 -13.15 18.29
N TYR A 75 -16.44 -11.87 18.51
CA TYR A 75 -15.44 -10.81 18.66
C TYR A 75 -14.49 -11.05 19.87
N ASP A 76 -15.03 -11.45 21.01
CA ASP A 76 -14.22 -11.55 22.24
C ASP A 76 -13.13 -12.64 22.13
N LYS A 77 -13.46 -13.80 21.56
CA LYS A 77 -12.51 -14.87 21.33
C LYS A 77 -11.47 -14.48 20.27
N ALA A 78 -11.91 -13.85 19.17
CA ALA A 78 -11.01 -13.35 18.16
C ALA A 78 -10.06 -12.27 18.71
N ALA A 79 -10.56 -11.36 19.53
CA ALA A 79 -9.72 -10.35 20.21
C ALA A 79 -8.71 -10.99 21.19
N ALA A 80 -9.10 -12.06 21.90
CA ALA A 80 -8.20 -12.81 22.78
C ALA A 80 -7.04 -13.45 21.99
N ILE A 81 -7.35 -14.04 20.83
CA ILE A 81 -6.34 -14.61 19.90
C ILE A 81 -5.36 -13.54 19.45
N ALA A 82 -5.87 -12.38 18.96
CA ALA A 82 -5.01 -11.30 18.49
C ALA A 82 -4.13 -10.71 19.60
N LYS A 83 -4.68 -10.50 20.79
CA LYS A 83 -3.93 -9.99 21.95
C LYS A 83 -2.81 -10.95 22.37
N LYS A 84 -3.09 -12.26 22.41
CA LYS A 84 -2.09 -13.28 22.71
C LYS A 84 -1.00 -13.31 21.64
N ALA A 85 -1.38 -13.33 20.36
CA ALA A 85 -0.44 -13.32 19.24
C ALA A 85 0.51 -12.13 19.33
N HIS A 86 -0.04 -10.92 19.54
CA HIS A 86 0.75 -9.70 19.66
C HIS A 86 1.70 -9.73 20.87
N LYS A 87 1.19 -10.12 22.04
CA LYS A 87 1.97 -10.11 23.30
C LYS A 87 3.13 -11.10 23.28
N GLU A 88 2.91 -12.27 22.68
CA GLU A 88 3.87 -13.39 22.72
C GLU A 88 4.68 -13.51 21.40
N GLY A 89 4.44 -12.64 20.41
CA GLY A 89 5.12 -12.68 19.11
C GLY A 89 4.76 -13.92 18.28
N LEU A 90 3.57 -14.48 18.50
CA LEU A 90 3.07 -15.67 17.81
C LEU A 90 2.25 -15.31 16.58
N THR A 91 2.03 -16.31 15.71
CA THR A 91 1.03 -16.18 14.64
C THR A 91 -0.38 -16.28 15.20
N LEU A 92 -1.37 -15.78 14.48
CA LEU A 92 -2.79 -15.95 14.86
C LEU A 92 -3.17 -17.43 14.98
N LYS A 93 -2.69 -18.28 14.06
CA LYS A 93 -2.91 -19.73 14.05
C LYS A 93 -2.39 -20.37 15.34
N ALA A 94 -1.11 -20.13 15.67
CA ALA A 94 -0.51 -20.67 16.90
C ALA A 94 -1.26 -20.21 18.15
N SER A 95 -1.71 -18.96 18.18
CA SER A 95 -2.46 -18.39 19.30
C SER A 95 -3.86 -18.97 19.43
N ALA A 96 -4.55 -19.21 18.31
CA ALA A 96 -5.88 -19.83 18.29
C ALA A 96 -5.85 -21.27 18.81
N LEU A 97 -4.88 -22.06 18.37
CA LEU A 97 -4.65 -23.43 18.83
C LEU A 97 -4.28 -23.46 20.31
N ALA A 98 -3.37 -22.60 20.76
CA ALA A 98 -2.95 -22.52 22.17
C ALA A 98 -4.09 -22.11 23.11
N LEU A 99 -5.08 -21.35 22.64
CA LEU A 99 -6.28 -20.99 23.42
C LEU A 99 -7.40 -22.04 23.31
N GLY A 100 -7.25 -23.05 22.46
CA GLY A 100 -8.26 -24.08 22.25
C GLY A 100 -9.58 -23.55 21.67
N HIS A 101 -9.51 -22.45 20.91
CA HIS A 101 -10.71 -21.84 20.33
C HIS A 101 -11.07 -22.38 18.96
N LEU A 102 -10.09 -22.95 18.25
CA LEU A 102 -10.22 -23.52 16.91
C LEU A 102 -9.24 -24.68 16.74
N SER A 103 -9.61 -25.65 15.89
CA SER A 103 -8.68 -26.62 15.33
C SER A 103 -7.83 -25.99 14.21
N GLU A 104 -6.84 -26.72 13.73
CA GLU A 104 -6.00 -26.28 12.62
C GLU A 104 -6.82 -26.17 11.34
N GLU A 105 -7.65 -27.17 11.07
CA GLU A 105 -8.53 -27.23 9.90
C GLU A 105 -9.54 -26.07 9.89
N GLU A 106 -10.20 -25.82 11.05
CA GLU A 106 -11.13 -24.71 11.18
C GLU A 106 -10.47 -23.36 10.96
N PHE A 107 -9.22 -23.17 11.45
CA PHE A 107 -8.49 -21.95 11.22
C PHE A 107 -8.19 -21.71 9.74
N GLU A 108 -7.75 -22.75 9.02
CA GLU A 108 -7.46 -22.66 7.57
C GLU A 108 -8.71 -22.45 6.73
N GLU A 109 -9.83 -23.03 7.14
CA GLU A 109 -11.13 -22.81 6.48
C GLU A 109 -11.64 -21.38 6.65
N TYR A 110 -11.49 -20.79 7.87
CA TYR A 110 -12.08 -19.49 8.19
C TYR A 110 -11.18 -18.30 7.81
N VAL A 111 -9.86 -18.49 7.80
CA VAL A 111 -8.91 -17.42 7.52
C VAL A 111 -8.33 -17.58 6.12
N VAL A 112 -9.10 -17.15 5.14
CA VAL A 112 -8.70 -17.14 3.73
C VAL A 112 -8.45 -15.67 3.31
N PRO A 113 -7.18 -15.22 3.24
CA PRO A 113 -6.87 -13.82 2.95
C PRO A 113 -7.47 -13.30 1.65
N GLY A 114 -7.61 -14.18 0.63
CA GLY A 114 -8.22 -13.84 -0.66
C GLY A 114 -9.68 -13.42 -0.54
N ASP A 115 -10.42 -13.94 0.44
CA ASP A 115 -11.82 -13.64 0.65
C ASP A 115 -12.05 -12.35 1.47
N MET A 116 -10.97 -11.81 2.06
CA MET A 116 -10.99 -10.60 2.87
C MET A 116 -10.78 -9.33 2.05
N VAL A 117 -10.44 -9.45 0.79
CA VAL A 117 -10.23 -8.34 -0.14
C VAL A 117 -11.32 -8.30 -1.18
N GLY A 118 -11.63 -7.11 -1.69
CA GLY A 118 -12.59 -6.96 -2.78
C GLY A 118 -12.09 -7.65 -4.06
N LYS A 119 -13.01 -8.05 -4.93
CA LYS A 119 -12.64 -8.54 -6.27
C LYS A 119 -11.91 -7.42 -6.99
N ALA A 120 -10.72 -7.72 -7.52
CA ALA A 120 -10.06 -6.83 -8.46
C ALA A 120 -11.00 -6.61 -9.64
N GLY A 121 -11.37 -5.34 -9.88
CA GLY A 121 -12.20 -4.94 -11.00
C GLY A 121 -11.46 -5.07 -12.33
#